data_872458cf134f0746bcaf50e884b397d3
#
_entry.id   872458cf134f0746bcaf50e884b397d3
#
_cell.length_a   1.000
_cell.length_b   1.000
_cell.length_c   1.000
_cell.angle_alpha   90.00
_cell.angle_beta   90.00
_cell.angle_gamma   90.00
#
_symmetry.space_group_name_H-M   'P 1'
#
loop_
_entity.id
_entity.type
_entity.pdbx_description
1 polymer ?
#
loop_
_entity_poly.entity_id
_entity_poly.type
_entity_poly.pdbx_seq_one_letter_code
_entity_poly.pdbx_strand_id
1 'polypeptide(L)'
;MRIQDSSTIDIVAAAIIVYNDQGFVKSGYGHYEYDDDGNIVREVKDNKSMISEMIVSGRTFTDEELKAANELSDSINGKMMLKKLTGQLNNFEANVVKALSEAPNNFAVSIIASLPHSIAVDKKREAVNDRMAQLKHSSQFFGEKGNRYDINVEIVDVKYIQTSSVYMITGVYAGKDIV
;
A
#
# COMPACT_ATOMS: atom_id res chain seq x y z
N MET A 1 3.24 -22.68 17.29
CA MET A 1 1.84 -22.50 16.86
C MET A 1 1.78 -22.67 15.35
N ARG A 2 0.70 -23.18 14.76
CA ARG A 2 0.58 -23.26 13.30
C ARG A 2 -0.24 -22.05 12.83
N ILE A 3 0.01 -21.57 11.62
CA ILE A 3 -0.76 -20.45 11.03
C ILE A 3 -2.28 -20.73 11.05
N GLN A 4 -2.68 -21.97 10.86
CA GLN A 4 -4.09 -22.40 10.85
C GLN A 4 -4.77 -22.31 12.23
N ASP A 5 -4.00 -22.25 13.31
CA ASP A 5 -4.50 -22.17 14.69
C ASP A 5 -4.57 -20.72 15.21
N SER A 6 -4.13 -19.74 14.40
CA SER A 6 -4.14 -18.31 14.74
C SER A 6 -5.41 -17.63 14.25
N SER A 7 -5.75 -16.50 14.85
CA SER A 7 -6.86 -15.69 14.36
C SER A 7 -6.44 -14.88 13.13
N THR A 8 -7.38 -14.58 12.23
CA THR A 8 -7.13 -13.68 11.10
C THR A 8 -6.70 -12.30 11.57
N ILE A 9 -7.24 -11.83 12.71
CA ILE A 9 -6.88 -10.53 13.30
C ILE A 9 -5.44 -10.51 13.79
N ASP A 10 -4.91 -11.58 14.36
CA ASP A 10 -3.48 -11.67 14.72
C ASP A 10 -2.57 -11.54 13.49
N ILE A 11 -2.97 -12.15 12.37
CA ILE A 11 -2.22 -12.05 11.12
C ILE A 11 -2.28 -10.62 10.56
N VAL A 12 -3.43 -9.94 10.66
CA VAL A 12 -3.56 -8.53 10.26
C VAL A 12 -2.72 -7.63 11.17
N ALA A 13 -2.71 -7.86 12.49
CA ALA A 13 -1.87 -7.13 13.43
C ALA A 13 -0.37 -7.30 13.08
N ALA A 14 0.06 -8.55 12.85
CA ALA A 14 1.41 -8.84 12.40
C ALA A 14 1.76 -8.12 11.08
N ALA A 15 0.82 -8.08 10.12
CA ALA A 15 1.02 -7.39 8.83
C ALA A 15 1.21 -5.88 9.00
N ILE A 16 0.45 -5.24 9.89
CA ILE A 16 0.61 -3.81 10.21
C ILE A 16 1.98 -3.55 10.82
N ILE A 17 2.40 -4.38 11.79
CA ILE A 17 3.70 -4.23 12.47
C ILE A 17 4.84 -4.35 11.48
N VAL A 18 4.85 -5.43 10.68
CA VAL A 18 5.90 -5.66 9.67
C VAL A 18 5.95 -4.53 8.65
N TYR A 19 4.79 -4.05 8.20
CA TYR A 19 4.73 -2.93 7.26
C TYR A 19 5.26 -1.62 7.85
N ASN A 20 4.98 -1.35 9.12
CA ASN A 20 5.47 -0.14 9.81
C ASN A 20 6.98 -0.20 10.06
N ASP A 21 7.56 -1.41 10.23
CA ASP A 21 9.01 -1.59 10.45
C ASP A 21 9.84 -1.43 9.17
N GLN A 22 9.42 -2.06 8.08
CA GLN A 22 10.24 -2.15 6.86
C GLN A 22 9.54 -1.76 5.56
N GLY A 23 8.27 -1.35 5.62
CA GLY A 23 7.46 -1.14 4.42
C GLY A 23 6.98 -2.47 3.80
N PHE A 24 6.74 -2.47 2.50
CA PHE A 24 6.26 -3.65 1.78
C PHE A 24 7.36 -4.31 0.95
N VAL A 25 7.77 -5.49 1.36
CA VAL A 25 8.65 -6.38 0.60
C VAL A 25 7.84 -7.57 0.10
N LYS A 26 7.72 -7.66 -1.23
CA LYS A 26 6.93 -8.71 -1.88
C LYS A 26 7.52 -10.09 -1.61
N SER A 27 6.66 -11.09 -1.50
CA SER A 27 7.09 -12.49 -1.31
C SER A 27 8.10 -12.92 -2.37
N GLY A 28 9.22 -13.49 -1.92
CA GLY A 28 10.35 -13.90 -2.75
C GLY A 28 11.32 -12.78 -3.14
N TYR A 29 11.14 -11.56 -2.64
CA TYR A 29 12.01 -10.40 -2.91
C TYR A 29 12.79 -9.93 -1.67
N GLY A 30 12.97 -10.79 -0.69
CA GLY A 30 13.90 -10.53 0.41
C GLY A 30 15.32 -10.28 -0.12
N HIS A 31 16.07 -9.44 0.56
CA HIS A 31 17.44 -9.06 0.16
C HIS A 31 18.30 -8.76 1.38
N TYR A 32 19.60 -8.58 1.15
CA TYR A 32 20.54 -8.14 2.16
C TYR A 32 20.91 -6.68 1.92
N GLU A 33 20.97 -5.91 3.00
CA GLU A 33 21.54 -4.56 2.99
C GLU A 33 23.00 -4.66 3.41
N TYR A 34 23.87 -3.87 2.76
CA TYR A 34 25.31 -3.88 2.98
C TYR A 34 25.76 -2.48 3.39
N ASP A 35 26.81 -2.40 4.24
CA ASP A 35 27.53 -1.18 4.51
C ASP A 35 28.50 -0.81 3.36
N ASP A 36 29.19 0.34 3.51
CA ASP A 36 30.16 0.83 2.51
C ASP A 36 31.37 -0.11 2.35
N ASP A 37 31.63 -0.96 3.34
CA ASP A 37 32.72 -1.95 3.35
C ASP A 37 32.27 -3.31 2.77
N GLY A 38 30.99 -3.46 2.41
CA GLY A 38 30.42 -4.68 1.83
C GLY A 38 30.01 -5.74 2.85
N ASN A 39 29.94 -5.42 4.14
CA ASN A 39 29.44 -6.34 5.15
C ASN A 39 27.90 -6.29 5.20
N ILE A 40 27.28 -7.45 5.46
CA ILE A 40 25.83 -7.52 5.66
C ILE A 40 25.48 -6.83 6.97
N VAL A 41 24.70 -5.75 6.89
CA VAL A 41 24.19 -5.01 8.06
C VAL A 41 22.77 -5.43 8.42
N ARG A 42 21.97 -5.90 7.44
CA ARG A 42 20.60 -6.34 7.66
C ARG A 42 20.18 -7.38 6.62
N GLU A 43 19.43 -8.39 7.07
CA GLU A 43 18.63 -9.24 6.21
C GLU A 43 17.21 -8.70 6.17
N VAL A 44 16.73 -8.30 5.00
CA VAL A 44 15.36 -7.84 4.77
C VAL A 44 14.56 -9.01 4.20
N LYS A 45 13.75 -9.64 5.03
CA LYS A 45 12.85 -10.72 4.63
C LYS A 45 11.59 -10.16 4.00
N ASP A 46 10.94 -10.94 3.14
CA ASP A 46 9.62 -10.57 2.65
C ASP A 46 8.56 -10.57 3.78
N ASN A 47 7.53 -9.71 3.62
CA ASN A 47 6.53 -9.50 4.67
C ASN A 47 5.78 -10.78 5.04
N LYS A 48 5.49 -11.66 4.06
CA LYS A 48 4.84 -12.94 4.34
C LYS A 48 5.66 -13.81 5.28
N SER A 49 6.97 -13.91 5.03
CA SER A 49 7.88 -14.70 5.85
C SER A 49 7.98 -14.16 7.27
N MET A 50 8.12 -12.83 7.42
CA MET A 50 8.15 -12.20 8.74
C MET A 50 6.86 -12.38 9.53
N ILE A 51 5.71 -12.20 8.89
CA ILE A 51 4.40 -12.43 9.52
C ILE A 51 4.30 -13.89 9.97
N SER A 52 4.67 -14.84 9.11
CA SER A 52 4.62 -16.27 9.44
C SER A 52 5.51 -16.61 10.62
N GLU A 53 6.74 -16.08 10.67
CA GLU A 53 7.67 -16.27 11.80
C GLU A 53 7.09 -15.68 13.10
N MET A 54 6.51 -14.47 13.03
CA MET A 54 5.90 -13.79 14.17
C MET A 54 4.73 -14.61 14.74
N ILE A 55 3.86 -15.15 13.90
CA ILE A 55 2.73 -15.99 14.31
C ILE A 55 3.21 -17.33 14.87
N VAL A 56 4.15 -17.99 14.18
CA VAL A 56 4.66 -19.30 14.62
C VAL A 56 5.42 -19.21 15.93
N SER A 57 6.11 -18.10 16.21
CA SER A 57 6.77 -17.86 17.49
C SER A 57 5.82 -17.69 18.67
N GLY A 58 4.51 -17.56 18.40
CA GLY A 58 3.50 -17.40 19.46
C GLY A 58 3.50 -16.00 20.08
N ARG A 59 3.87 -14.96 19.32
CA ARG A 59 3.79 -13.57 19.79
C ARG A 59 2.39 -13.22 20.27
N THR A 60 2.31 -12.60 21.43
CA THR A 60 1.07 -11.98 21.94
C THR A 60 1.01 -10.53 21.44
N PHE A 61 -0.15 -10.12 20.96
CA PHE A 61 -0.41 -8.76 20.50
C PHE A 61 -1.06 -7.93 21.60
N THR A 62 -0.74 -6.63 21.66
CA THR A 62 -1.35 -5.69 22.61
C THR A 62 -2.77 -5.33 22.16
N ASP A 63 -3.55 -4.76 23.08
CA ASP A 63 -4.91 -4.30 22.77
C ASP A 63 -4.92 -3.22 21.69
N GLU A 64 -3.91 -2.34 21.67
CA GLU A 64 -3.75 -1.31 20.63
C GLU A 64 -3.45 -1.93 19.25
N GLU A 65 -2.58 -2.95 19.20
CA GLU A 65 -2.26 -3.66 17.95
C GLU A 65 -3.48 -4.41 17.41
N LEU A 66 -4.24 -5.07 18.27
CA LEU A 66 -5.48 -5.75 17.90
C LEU A 66 -6.58 -4.76 17.47
N LYS A 67 -6.69 -3.62 18.15
CA LYS A 67 -7.61 -2.55 17.77
C LYS A 67 -7.29 -2.02 16.37
N ALA A 68 -6.04 -1.71 16.09
CA ALA A 68 -5.61 -1.26 14.76
C ALA A 68 -5.91 -2.32 13.68
N ALA A 69 -5.71 -3.60 13.98
CA ALA A 69 -6.03 -4.71 13.08
C ALA A 69 -7.53 -4.83 12.79
N ASN A 70 -8.38 -4.66 13.81
CA ASN A 70 -9.83 -4.66 13.64
C ASN A 70 -10.28 -3.45 12.79
N GLU A 71 -9.82 -2.25 13.11
CA GLU A 71 -10.14 -1.03 12.34
C GLU A 71 -9.76 -1.17 10.86
N LEU A 72 -8.58 -1.73 10.58
CA LEU A 72 -8.14 -2.00 9.21
C LEU A 72 -9.06 -3.00 8.51
N SER A 73 -9.36 -4.12 9.17
CA SER A 73 -10.23 -5.18 8.65
C SER A 73 -11.65 -4.68 8.36
N ASP A 74 -12.22 -3.91 9.28
CA ASP A 74 -13.55 -3.31 9.12
C ASP A 74 -13.61 -2.31 7.97
N SER A 75 -12.58 -1.47 7.84
CA SER A 75 -12.46 -0.52 6.73
C SER A 75 -12.42 -1.24 5.38
N ILE A 76 -11.64 -2.33 5.28
CA ILE A 76 -11.55 -3.14 4.05
C ILE A 76 -12.89 -3.82 3.78
N ASN A 77 -13.48 -4.49 4.77
CA ASN A 77 -14.74 -5.20 4.61
C ASN A 77 -15.85 -4.25 4.16
N GLY A 78 -15.93 -3.03 4.71
CA GLY A 78 -16.89 -2.02 4.28
C GLY A 78 -16.71 -1.62 2.80
N LYS A 79 -15.48 -1.35 2.36
CA LYS A 79 -15.17 -1.05 0.95
C LYS A 79 -15.52 -2.23 0.03
N MET A 80 -15.16 -3.46 0.42
CA MET A 80 -15.40 -4.67 -0.38
C MET A 80 -16.88 -5.00 -0.47
N MET A 81 -17.64 -4.79 0.60
CA MET A 81 -19.09 -5.00 0.60
C MET A 81 -19.79 -4.07 -0.40
N LEU A 82 -19.44 -2.79 -0.44
CA LEU A 82 -19.98 -1.84 -1.41
C LEU A 82 -19.66 -2.28 -2.85
N LYS A 83 -18.41 -2.67 -3.13
CA LYS A 83 -18.01 -3.15 -4.46
C LYS A 83 -18.71 -4.45 -4.84
N LYS A 84 -18.95 -5.34 -3.88
CA LYS A 84 -19.71 -6.59 -4.11
C LYS A 84 -21.16 -6.29 -4.52
N LEU A 85 -21.80 -5.34 -3.84
CA LEU A 85 -23.18 -4.94 -4.14
C LEU A 85 -23.32 -4.28 -5.53
N THR A 86 -22.27 -3.59 -5.98
CA THR A 86 -22.25 -2.94 -7.32
C THR A 86 -21.68 -3.83 -8.43
N GLY A 87 -21.29 -5.07 -8.12
CA GLY A 87 -20.68 -5.98 -9.11
C GLY A 87 -19.29 -5.56 -9.57
N GLN A 88 -18.60 -4.70 -8.82
CA GLN A 88 -17.29 -4.11 -9.18
C GLN A 88 -16.09 -4.79 -8.51
N LEU A 89 -16.27 -5.91 -7.84
CA LEU A 89 -15.18 -6.67 -7.23
C LEU A 89 -14.28 -7.29 -8.30
N ASN A 90 -13.00 -6.95 -8.27
CA ASN A 90 -12.01 -7.64 -9.08
C ASN A 90 -11.49 -8.92 -8.39
N ASN A 91 -10.70 -9.73 -9.11
CA ASN A 91 -10.18 -11.00 -8.61
C ASN A 91 -9.31 -10.84 -7.33
N PHE A 92 -8.50 -9.79 -7.24
CA PHE A 92 -7.69 -9.54 -6.04
C PHE A 92 -8.59 -9.20 -4.85
N GLU A 93 -9.55 -8.33 -5.02
CA GLU A 93 -10.50 -7.94 -3.98
C GLU A 93 -11.36 -9.11 -3.50
N ALA A 94 -11.75 -10.01 -4.40
CA ALA A 94 -12.42 -11.26 -4.02
C ALA A 94 -11.52 -12.15 -3.15
N ASN A 95 -10.22 -12.23 -3.46
CA ASN A 95 -9.24 -12.94 -2.64
C ASN A 95 -9.02 -12.27 -1.27
N VAL A 96 -9.07 -10.93 -1.20
CA VAL A 96 -9.01 -10.19 0.07
C VAL A 96 -10.20 -10.56 0.96
N VAL A 97 -11.43 -10.52 0.42
CA VAL A 97 -12.63 -10.94 1.17
C VAL A 97 -12.47 -12.35 1.71
N LYS A 98 -12.02 -13.28 0.86
CA LYS A 98 -11.78 -14.67 1.25
C LYS A 98 -10.73 -14.79 2.35
N ALA A 99 -9.59 -14.10 2.22
CA ALA A 99 -8.50 -14.13 3.18
C ALA A 99 -8.89 -13.59 4.57
N LEU A 100 -9.82 -12.61 4.62
CA LEU A 100 -10.30 -12.03 5.87
C LEU A 100 -11.46 -12.81 6.51
N SER A 101 -12.19 -13.64 5.75
CA SER A 101 -13.40 -14.35 6.24
C SER A 101 -13.22 -15.83 6.46
N GLU A 102 -12.22 -16.46 5.88
CA GLU A 102 -11.97 -17.90 6.01
C GLU A 102 -10.85 -18.20 7.01
N ALA A 103 -10.71 -19.47 7.37
CA ALA A 103 -9.62 -19.94 8.23
C ALA A 103 -8.25 -19.61 7.60
N PRO A 104 -7.30 -19.08 8.40
CA PRO A 104 -6.00 -18.68 7.90
C PRO A 104 -5.22 -19.82 7.24
N ASN A 105 -4.59 -19.53 6.12
CA ASN A 105 -3.69 -20.42 5.41
C ASN A 105 -2.56 -19.61 4.75
N ASN A 106 -1.57 -20.30 4.20
CA ASN A 106 -0.41 -19.64 3.58
C ASN A 106 -0.76 -18.66 2.44
N PHE A 107 -1.87 -18.89 1.74
CA PHE A 107 -2.36 -17.97 0.72
C PHE A 107 -2.97 -16.72 1.36
N ALA A 108 -3.81 -16.89 2.39
CA ALA A 108 -4.40 -15.80 3.15
C ALA A 108 -3.30 -14.88 3.73
N VAL A 109 -2.24 -15.45 4.33
CA VAL A 109 -1.10 -14.65 4.82
C VAL A 109 -0.47 -13.81 3.72
N SER A 110 -0.30 -14.36 2.50
CA SER A 110 0.27 -13.61 1.38
C SER A 110 -0.60 -12.42 0.96
N ILE A 111 -1.92 -12.59 0.99
CA ILE A 111 -2.87 -11.50 0.69
C ILE A 111 -2.85 -10.47 1.80
N ILE A 112 -2.98 -10.91 3.06
CA ILE A 112 -3.02 -10.01 4.24
C ILE A 112 -1.72 -9.21 4.35
N ALA A 113 -0.56 -9.79 4.05
CA ALA A 113 0.73 -9.12 4.05
C ALA A 113 0.78 -7.88 3.14
N SER A 114 -0.03 -7.84 2.09
CA SER A 114 -0.08 -6.72 1.14
C SER A 114 -1.10 -5.63 1.52
N LEU A 115 -2.02 -5.90 2.46
CA LEU A 115 -3.13 -5.00 2.76
C LEU A 115 -2.70 -3.63 3.30
N PRO A 116 -1.78 -3.51 4.28
CA PRO A 116 -1.35 -2.22 4.78
C PRO A 116 -0.76 -1.33 3.66
N HIS A 117 0.05 -1.92 2.78
CA HIS A 117 0.62 -1.23 1.62
C HIS A 117 -0.47 -0.78 0.64
N SER A 118 -1.37 -1.69 0.27
CA SER A 118 -2.45 -1.38 -0.67
C SER A 118 -3.31 -0.21 -0.19
N ILE A 119 -3.64 -0.18 1.11
CA ILE A 119 -4.40 0.93 1.71
C ILE A 119 -3.61 2.23 1.71
N ALA A 120 -2.31 2.18 2.02
CA ALA A 120 -1.46 3.37 2.00
C ALA A 120 -1.38 3.97 0.58
N VAL A 121 -1.25 3.12 -0.44
CA VAL A 121 -1.25 3.52 -1.85
C VAL A 121 -2.61 4.10 -2.26
N ASP A 122 -3.72 3.47 -1.86
CA ASP A 122 -5.07 3.96 -2.17
C ASP A 122 -5.32 5.32 -1.52
N LYS A 123 -5.00 5.50 -0.24
CA LYS A 123 -5.12 6.80 0.45
C LYS A 123 -4.31 7.90 -0.23
N LYS A 124 -3.07 7.60 -0.64
CA LYS A 124 -2.24 8.55 -1.38
C LYS A 124 -2.89 8.93 -2.71
N ARG A 125 -3.42 7.95 -3.44
CA ARG A 125 -4.10 8.18 -4.72
C ARG A 125 -5.39 8.99 -4.55
N GLU A 126 -6.20 8.69 -3.54
CA GLU A 126 -7.40 9.44 -3.20
C GLU A 126 -7.04 10.91 -2.90
N ALA A 127 -6.04 11.17 -2.05
CA ALA A 127 -5.59 12.52 -1.74
C ALA A 127 -5.10 13.31 -2.97
N VAL A 128 -4.36 12.67 -3.87
CA VAL A 128 -3.94 13.27 -5.15
C VAL A 128 -5.15 13.60 -6.02
N ASN A 129 -6.09 12.66 -6.17
CA ASN A 129 -7.28 12.85 -6.98
C ASN A 129 -8.16 13.98 -6.43
N ASP A 130 -8.36 14.05 -5.12
CA ASP A 130 -9.15 15.11 -4.46
C ASP A 130 -8.50 16.48 -4.70
N ARG A 131 -7.17 16.56 -4.56
CA ARG A 131 -6.43 17.79 -4.84
C ARG A 131 -6.57 18.21 -6.31
N MET A 132 -6.43 17.25 -7.24
CA MET A 132 -6.61 17.52 -8.67
C MET A 132 -8.04 17.95 -9.00
N ALA A 133 -9.05 17.34 -8.38
CA ALA A 133 -10.45 17.73 -8.56
C ALA A 133 -10.72 19.16 -8.09
N GLN A 134 -10.14 19.57 -6.96
CA GLN A 134 -10.25 20.95 -6.46
C GLN A 134 -9.61 21.98 -7.41
N LEU A 135 -8.47 21.64 -7.99
CA LEU A 135 -7.73 22.53 -8.89
C LEU A 135 -8.29 22.58 -10.31
N LYS A 136 -9.02 21.54 -10.73
CA LYS A 136 -9.52 21.38 -12.10
C LYS A 136 -10.33 22.59 -12.62
N HIS A 137 -11.10 23.24 -11.76
CA HIS A 137 -11.95 24.38 -12.13
C HIS A 137 -11.22 25.72 -12.15
N SER A 138 -10.09 25.84 -11.43
CA SER A 138 -9.29 27.06 -11.34
C SER A 138 -8.06 27.03 -12.25
N SER A 139 -7.67 25.85 -12.71
CA SER A 139 -6.50 25.68 -13.55
C SER A 139 -6.71 26.30 -14.94
N GLN A 140 -5.74 27.09 -15.38
CA GLN A 140 -5.71 27.70 -16.69
C GLN A 140 -4.51 27.20 -17.48
N PHE A 141 -4.60 27.33 -18.81
CA PHE A 141 -3.48 27.00 -19.66
C PHE A 141 -2.33 27.98 -19.42
N PHE A 142 -1.13 27.46 -19.16
CA PHE A 142 0.05 28.26 -18.90
C PHE A 142 0.96 28.34 -20.13
N GLY A 143 1.37 29.58 -20.48
CA GLY A 143 2.34 29.82 -21.51
C GLY A 143 1.80 29.79 -22.94
N GLU A 144 2.70 30.00 -23.90
CA GLU A 144 2.42 30.02 -25.34
C GLU A 144 3.10 28.82 -26.02
N LYS A 145 2.45 28.27 -27.02
CA LYS A 145 2.99 27.14 -27.80
C LYS A 145 4.31 27.50 -28.46
N GLY A 146 5.32 26.67 -28.22
CA GLY A 146 6.66 26.85 -28.80
C GLY A 146 7.66 27.60 -27.91
N ASN A 147 7.20 28.26 -26.86
CA ASN A 147 8.06 28.92 -25.88
C ASN A 147 8.49 27.94 -24.77
N ARG A 148 9.67 28.20 -24.20
CA ARG A 148 10.18 27.50 -23.02
C ARG A 148 10.09 28.44 -21.82
N TYR A 149 9.68 27.86 -20.68
CA TYR A 149 9.51 28.60 -19.44
C TYR A 149 10.22 27.84 -18.30
N ASP A 150 11.00 28.59 -17.51
CA ASP A 150 11.53 28.06 -16.25
C ASP A 150 10.53 28.37 -15.15
N ILE A 151 9.91 27.34 -14.59
CA ILE A 151 8.87 27.48 -13.58
C ILE A 151 9.17 26.58 -12.38
N ASN A 152 8.79 27.04 -11.18
CA ASN A 152 8.80 26.24 -9.98
C ASN A 152 7.44 25.57 -9.82
N VAL A 153 7.43 24.25 -9.78
CA VAL A 153 6.21 23.45 -9.60
C VAL A 153 6.31 22.60 -8.34
N GLU A 154 5.21 22.49 -7.62
CA GLU A 154 5.05 21.49 -6.58
C GLU A 154 4.67 20.17 -7.25
N ILE A 155 5.52 19.14 -7.14
CA ILE A 155 5.24 17.83 -7.71
C ILE A 155 4.18 17.15 -6.85
N VAL A 156 3.05 16.79 -7.47
CA VAL A 156 1.91 16.12 -6.81
C VAL A 156 1.88 14.63 -7.11
N ASP A 157 2.23 14.22 -8.33
CA ASP A 157 2.27 12.83 -8.73
C ASP A 157 3.40 12.55 -9.72
N VAL A 158 3.98 11.36 -9.63
CA VAL A 158 4.99 10.85 -10.57
C VAL A 158 4.58 9.44 -10.98
N LYS A 159 4.28 9.25 -12.25
CA LYS A 159 3.84 7.97 -12.78
C LYS A 159 4.80 7.48 -13.87
N TYR A 160 5.37 6.29 -13.70
CA TYR A 160 6.14 5.65 -14.75
C TYR A 160 5.21 4.99 -15.77
N ILE A 161 5.37 5.33 -17.04
CA ILE A 161 4.62 4.75 -18.17
C ILE A 161 5.51 3.70 -18.82
N GLN A 162 5.25 2.44 -18.51
CA GLN A 162 6.08 1.31 -18.94
C GLN A 162 6.14 1.14 -20.46
N THR A 163 5.04 1.42 -21.17
CA THR A 163 4.95 1.28 -22.63
C THR A 163 5.85 2.23 -23.40
N SER A 164 6.19 3.38 -22.82
CA SER A 164 7.05 4.40 -23.44
C SER A 164 8.34 4.65 -22.67
N SER A 165 8.53 3.93 -21.53
CA SER A 165 9.70 4.08 -20.66
C SER A 165 9.96 5.51 -20.18
N VAL A 166 8.89 6.29 -19.94
CA VAL A 166 8.98 7.68 -19.49
C VAL A 166 8.25 7.88 -18.17
N TYR A 167 8.67 8.91 -17.44
CA TYR A 167 7.95 9.39 -16.26
C TYR A 167 6.98 10.49 -16.67
N MET A 168 5.71 10.35 -16.30
CA MET A 168 4.74 11.43 -16.33
C MET A 168 4.75 12.10 -14.95
N ILE A 169 5.08 13.39 -14.92
CA ILE A 169 5.10 14.19 -13.70
C ILE A 169 3.91 15.12 -13.76
N THR A 170 3.10 15.12 -12.72
CA THR A 170 2.01 16.08 -12.54
C THR A 170 2.38 17.03 -11.42
N GLY A 171 2.34 18.32 -11.69
CA GLY A 171 2.69 19.36 -10.74
C GLY A 171 1.64 20.44 -10.62
N VAL A 172 1.82 21.33 -9.64
CA VAL A 172 1.00 22.52 -9.44
C VAL A 172 1.89 23.75 -9.52
N TYR A 173 1.57 24.65 -10.44
CA TYR A 173 2.22 25.94 -10.60
C TYR A 173 1.42 27.03 -9.91
N ALA A 174 2.11 27.91 -9.17
CA ALA A 174 1.52 29.03 -8.43
C ALA A 174 0.32 28.65 -7.54
N GLY A 175 0.27 27.38 -7.09
CA GLY A 175 -0.75 26.86 -6.18
C GLY A 175 -2.13 26.59 -6.81
N LYS A 176 -2.32 26.82 -8.11
CA LYS A 176 -3.62 26.71 -8.78
C LYS A 176 -3.62 26.02 -10.15
N ASP A 177 -2.56 26.13 -10.92
CA ASP A 177 -2.53 25.63 -12.29
C ASP A 177 -1.87 24.24 -12.33
N ILE A 178 -2.52 23.29 -13.00
CA ILE A 178 -2.02 21.93 -13.19
C ILE A 178 -1.08 21.91 -14.40
N VAL A 179 0.12 21.39 -14.24
CA VAL A 179 1.15 21.29 -15.27
C VAL A 179 1.72 19.88 -15.36
#